data_0b848ebb753707b3c53d46e6d102577d
#
_entry.id   0b848ebb753707b3c53d46e6d102577d
#
_cell.length_a   1.000
_cell.length_b   1.000
_cell.length_c   1.000
_cell.angle_alpha   90.00
_cell.angle_beta   90.00
_cell.angle_gamma   90.00
#
_symmetry.space_group_name_H-M   'P 1'
#
loop_
_entity.id
_entity.type
_entity.pdbx_description
1 polymer ?
#
loop_
_entity_poly.entity_id
_entity_poly.type
_entity_poly.pdbx_seq_one_letter_code
_entity_poly.pdbx_strand_id
1 'polypeptide(L)'
;MTGVPDSLQRILMLDGELTFRGSSLLTLRLARGLERRELDTALVCTHCDGLDETLLRGIRLHVIRGYNYPLWGRLVLRTLYRDMKDQRPDVIHLQDSRLLSQGVRLARKLRRPLIVSVGDHAEASALQLRSPMPELKAIIAVSDSVQQQIPETSVTDSIEKRVILPGVFVPDEACVDAPLDDDRPPVVGMAGPLEIVKGAAFFLRACHRVIEAGHNIRIVIAGSGPEERSLRHLAASLELSQRLTFVDGGVSMTGYLSAIDIFCLPSLQQGLGVMMLEAMALGRPVIASGVGGVVSVLQDGINGMIVPPSDSRSLADKIIELLQNRDRARQIALAGQQLMRQRFSEERMLDDVLNVYREVQEAMPILPEPVVVAGRTTAGWH
;
A
#
# COMPACT_ATOMS: atom_id res chain seq x y z
N MET A 1 20.27 19.04 3.29
CA MET A 1 19.51 19.12 4.55
C MET A 1 18.50 20.25 4.40
N THR A 2 17.33 19.95 3.89
CA THR A 2 16.20 20.90 3.83
C THR A 2 15.42 20.70 5.12
N GLY A 3 15.62 21.61 6.09
CA GLY A 3 14.90 21.60 7.35
C GLY A 3 13.39 21.63 7.13
N VAL A 4 12.65 20.84 7.91
CA VAL A 4 11.19 20.94 8.02
C VAL A 4 10.88 22.39 8.50
N PRO A 5 9.94 23.12 7.87
CA PRO A 5 9.56 24.45 8.38
C PRO A 5 9.08 24.31 9.83
N ASP A 6 9.42 25.29 10.69
CA ASP A 6 9.05 25.32 12.12
C ASP A 6 7.55 25.15 12.41
N SER A 7 6.69 25.17 11.39
CA SER A 7 5.23 25.14 11.51
C SER A 7 4.58 23.75 11.35
N LEU A 8 5.19 22.82 10.60
CA LEU A 8 4.65 21.47 10.40
C LEU A 8 5.26 20.51 11.43
N GLN A 9 4.50 20.12 12.44
CA GLN A 9 5.00 19.29 13.53
C GLN A 9 4.17 18.01 13.76
N ARG A 10 2.86 18.03 13.48
CA ARG A 10 1.95 16.97 13.89
C ARG A 10 1.08 16.50 12.76
N ILE A 11 1.14 15.23 12.48
CA ILE A 11 0.38 14.58 11.40
C ILE A 11 -0.59 13.57 12.01
N LEU A 12 -1.85 13.64 11.58
CA LEU A 12 -2.84 12.61 11.88
C LEU A 12 -3.13 11.80 10.62
N MET A 13 -2.71 10.55 10.62
CA MET A 13 -3.01 9.62 9.55
C MET A 13 -4.24 8.76 9.91
N LEU A 14 -5.16 8.59 8.97
CA LEU A 14 -6.36 7.77 9.13
C LEU A 14 -6.35 6.67 8.08
N ASP A 15 -6.46 5.42 8.52
CA ASP A 15 -6.58 4.25 7.63
C ASP A 15 -7.82 3.42 8.00
N GLY A 16 -8.29 2.60 7.08
CA GLY A 16 -9.35 1.63 7.34
C GLY A 16 -8.83 0.43 8.12
N GLU A 17 -8.26 -0.50 7.42
CA GLU A 17 -7.74 -1.73 7.98
C GLU A 17 -6.25 -1.89 7.64
N LEU A 18 -5.43 -2.06 8.66
CA LEU A 18 -4.04 -2.42 8.52
C LEU A 18 -3.91 -3.95 8.54
N THR A 19 -3.70 -4.53 7.39
CA THR A 19 -3.57 -5.98 7.19
C THR A 19 -2.39 -6.29 6.28
N PHE A 20 -2.14 -7.57 5.99
CA PHE A 20 -1.08 -7.99 5.08
C PHE A 20 -1.39 -7.62 3.62
N ARG A 21 -1.35 -6.31 3.34
CA ARG A 21 -1.61 -5.70 2.01
C ARG A 21 -0.57 -4.65 1.68
N GLY A 22 -0.31 -4.45 0.40
CA GLY A 22 0.64 -3.42 -0.04
C GLY A 22 0.26 -2.00 0.38
N SER A 23 -1.03 -1.65 0.39
CA SER A 23 -1.50 -0.33 0.88
C SER A 23 -1.16 -0.10 2.35
N SER A 24 -1.41 -1.10 3.21
CA SER A 24 -1.06 -1.01 4.63
C SER A 24 0.45 -0.85 4.84
N LEU A 25 1.25 -1.53 4.04
CA LEU A 25 2.71 -1.39 4.08
C LEU A 25 3.16 0.03 3.71
N LEU A 26 2.53 0.64 2.71
CA LEU A 26 2.79 2.03 2.34
C LEU A 26 2.41 3.00 3.46
N THR A 27 1.24 2.84 4.07
CA THR A 27 0.79 3.64 5.21
C THR A 27 1.80 3.57 6.36
N LEU A 28 2.27 2.36 6.72
CA LEU A 28 3.23 2.17 7.80
C LEU A 28 4.61 2.76 7.47
N ARG A 29 5.06 2.62 6.23
CA ARG A 29 6.31 3.24 5.78
C ARG A 29 6.24 4.76 5.83
N LEU A 30 5.16 5.32 5.33
CA LEU A 30 4.94 6.77 5.41
C LEU A 30 4.96 7.24 6.87
N ALA A 31 4.23 6.57 7.77
CA ALA A 31 4.21 6.92 9.18
C ALA A 31 5.61 6.88 9.81
N ARG A 32 6.38 5.80 9.58
CA ARG A 32 7.75 5.66 10.08
C ARG A 32 8.71 6.67 9.45
N GLY A 33 8.54 6.95 8.15
CA GLY A 33 9.34 7.97 7.46
C GLY A 33 9.12 9.36 8.04
N LEU A 34 7.87 9.72 8.35
CA LEU A 34 7.51 10.98 9.00
C LEU A 34 8.13 11.08 10.40
N GLU A 35 8.06 10.02 11.19
CA GLU A 35 8.69 9.99 12.52
C GLU A 35 10.22 10.10 12.45
N ARG A 36 10.87 9.47 11.47
CA ARG A 36 12.32 9.66 11.23
C ARG A 36 12.70 11.09 10.87
N ARG A 37 11.75 11.87 10.34
CA ARG A 37 11.90 13.31 10.07
C ARG A 37 11.43 14.17 11.25
N GLU A 38 11.31 13.58 12.45
CA GLU A 38 10.95 14.24 13.71
C GLU A 38 9.54 14.85 13.74
N LEU A 39 8.62 14.33 12.89
CA LEU A 39 7.22 14.73 12.91
C LEU A 39 6.42 13.82 13.84
N ASP A 40 5.68 14.44 14.77
CA ASP A 40 4.78 13.73 15.69
C ASP A 40 3.60 13.13 14.92
N THR A 41 3.68 11.84 14.61
CA THR A 41 2.72 11.15 13.74
C THR A 41 1.84 10.21 14.54
N ALA A 42 0.52 10.42 14.47
CA ALA A 42 -0.48 9.50 15.01
C ALA A 42 -1.18 8.77 13.87
N LEU A 43 -1.19 7.44 13.91
CA LEU A 43 -1.90 6.60 12.96
C LEU A 43 -3.13 5.97 13.62
N VAL A 44 -4.29 6.19 13.04
CA VAL A 44 -5.57 5.64 13.50
C VAL A 44 -6.11 4.66 12.47
N CYS A 45 -6.51 3.47 12.90
CA CYS A 45 -7.15 2.48 12.03
C CYS A 45 -8.36 1.83 12.73
N THR A 46 -9.21 1.15 11.95
CA THR A 46 -10.37 0.42 12.48
C THR A 46 -9.99 -0.97 12.98
N HIS A 47 -8.98 -1.56 12.34
CA HIS A 47 -8.51 -2.91 12.61
C HIS A 47 -7.03 -3.02 12.26
N CYS A 48 -6.29 -3.79 13.05
CA CYS A 48 -4.88 -4.08 12.79
C CYS A 48 -4.64 -5.55 13.11
N ASP A 49 -4.35 -6.36 12.08
CA ASP A 49 -4.13 -7.80 12.22
C ASP A 49 -3.19 -8.33 11.13
N GLY A 50 -2.50 -9.43 11.45
CA GLY A 50 -1.64 -10.12 10.49
C GLY A 50 -0.40 -9.34 10.04
N LEU A 51 -0.01 -8.28 10.75
CA LEU A 51 1.20 -7.51 10.47
C LEU A 51 2.34 -7.94 11.39
N ASP A 52 3.55 -7.87 10.86
CA ASP A 52 4.77 -8.04 11.63
C ASP A 52 4.89 -6.91 12.67
N GLU A 53 5.08 -7.29 13.94
CA GLU A 53 5.23 -6.34 15.05
C GLU A 53 6.40 -5.36 14.83
N THR A 54 7.42 -5.78 14.07
CA THR A 54 8.56 -4.90 13.74
C THR A 54 8.14 -3.71 12.88
N LEU A 55 7.10 -3.86 12.05
CA LEU A 55 6.55 -2.77 11.23
C LEU A 55 5.80 -1.74 12.07
N LEU A 56 5.23 -2.16 13.20
CA LEU A 56 4.46 -1.29 14.10
C LEU A 56 5.34 -0.59 15.15
N ARG A 57 6.58 -1.06 15.32
CA ARG A 57 7.48 -0.53 16.36
C ARG A 57 7.81 0.94 16.09
N GLY A 58 7.57 1.78 17.09
CA GLY A 58 7.82 3.23 17.04
C GLY A 58 6.64 4.04 16.46
N ILE A 59 5.60 3.41 15.92
CA ILE A 59 4.41 4.11 15.43
C ILE A 59 3.41 4.28 16.57
N ARG A 60 2.92 5.52 16.76
CA ARG A 60 1.80 5.78 17.67
C ARG A 60 0.49 5.33 17.02
N LEU A 61 0.15 4.05 17.20
CA LEU A 61 -1.03 3.43 16.61
C LEU A 61 -2.22 3.47 17.56
N HIS A 62 -3.37 3.94 17.06
CA HIS A 62 -4.65 3.92 17.74
C HIS A 62 -5.63 3.04 16.97
N VAL A 63 -5.99 1.89 17.53
CA VAL A 63 -7.01 1.00 16.93
C VAL A 63 -8.37 1.37 17.48
N ILE A 64 -9.25 1.94 16.64
CA ILE A 64 -10.59 2.40 17.03
C ILE A 64 -11.63 1.65 16.21
N ARG A 65 -12.15 0.56 16.77
CA ARG A 65 -13.13 -0.29 16.10
C ARG A 65 -14.44 0.47 15.83
N GLY A 66 -15.00 0.27 14.66
CA GLY A 66 -16.35 0.71 14.31
C GLY A 66 -16.49 2.16 13.86
N TYR A 67 -15.40 2.92 13.65
CA TYR A 67 -15.54 4.29 13.16
C TYR A 67 -15.99 4.37 11.69
N ASN A 68 -15.91 3.28 10.96
CA ASN A 68 -16.40 3.12 9.59
C ASN A 68 -17.92 2.81 9.51
N TYR A 69 -18.59 2.50 10.63
CA TYR A 69 -20.03 2.22 10.63
C TYR A 69 -20.87 3.50 10.65
N PRO A 70 -21.94 3.61 9.82
CA PRO A 70 -22.74 4.84 9.68
C PRO A 70 -23.40 5.35 10.97
N LEU A 71 -23.87 4.44 11.82
CA LEU A 71 -24.59 4.79 13.07
C LEU A 71 -23.63 5.00 14.25
N TRP A 72 -22.69 4.10 14.45
CA TRP A 72 -21.71 4.16 15.54
C TRP A 72 -20.56 5.13 15.25
N GLY A 73 -20.28 5.38 13.97
CA GLY A 73 -19.22 6.30 13.55
C GLY A 73 -19.34 7.72 14.12
N ARG A 74 -20.55 8.20 14.45
CA ARG A 74 -20.74 9.51 15.10
C ARG A 74 -20.23 9.54 16.54
N LEU A 75 -20.43 8.46 17.31
CA LEU A 75 -19.93 8.34 18.68
C LEU A 75 -18.42 8.15 18.69
N VAL A 76 -17.92 7.28 17.83
CA VAL A 76 -16.50 7.01 17.67
C VAL A 76 -15.74 8.26 17.20
N LEU A 77 -16.29 9.03 16.24
CA LEU A 77 -15.73 10.33 15.84
C LEU A 77 -15.71 11.36 16.97
N ARG A 78 -16.66 11.31 17.92
CA ARG A 78 -16.61 12.18 19.11
C ARG A 78 -15.46 11.80 20.03
N THR A 79 -15.22 10.51 20.21
CA THR A 79 -14.09 10.03 21.01
C THR A 79 -12.77 10.39 20.33
N LEU A 80 -12.62 10.07 19.04
CA LEU A 80 -11.44 10.43 18.27
C LEU A 80 -11.20 11.96 18.28
N TYR A 81 -12.23 12.76 18.09
CA TYR A 81 -12.11 14.22 18.18
C TYR A 81 -11.62 14.66 19.57
N ARG A 82 -12.18 14.08 20.66
CA ARG A 82 -11.76 14.43 22.02
C ARG A 82 -10.29 14.09 22.26
N ASP A 83 -9.84 12.94 21.76
CA ASP A 83 -8.47 12.46 21.94
C ASP A 83 -7.47 13.25 21.07
N MET A 84 -7.91 13.67 19.88
CA MET A 84 -7.06 14.39 18.91
C MET A 84 -7.09 15.92 19.05
N LYS A 85 -8.13 16.51 19.67
CA LYS A 85 -8.22 17.98 19.84
C LYS A 85 -7.07 18.57 20.65
N ASP A 86 -6.56 17.82 21.62
CA ASP A 86 -5.45 18.23 22.47
C ASP A 86 -4.08 18.01 21.80
N GLN A 87 -4.01 17.08 20.84
CA GLN A 87 -2.82 16.83 20.02
C GLN A 87 -2.66 17.85 18.88
N ARG A 88 -3.74 18.55 18.48
CA ARG A 88 -3.76 19.61 17.45
C ARG A 88 -2.97 19.24 16.19
N PRO A 89 -3.38 18.25 15.42
CA PRO A 89 -2.66 17.90 14.19
C PRO A 89 -2.66 19.08 13.22
N ASP A 90 -1.57 19.28 12.48
CA ASP A 90 -1.46 20.33 11.48
C ASP A 90 -2.14 19.91 10.17
N VAL A 91 -2.01 18.63 9.84
CA VAL A 91 -2.59 18.01 8.65
C VAL A 91 -3.26 16.69 9.02
N ILE A 92 -4.39 16.40 8.38
CA ILE A 92 -5.04 15.09 8.44
C ILE A 92 -4.85 14.41 7.08
N HIS A 93 -4.24 13.23 7.07
CA HIS A 93 -4.02 12.46 5.85
C HIS A 93 -4.79 11.14 5.89
N LEU A 94 -5.79 11.02 5.04
CA LEU A 94 -6.63 9.84 4.89
C LEU A 94 -5.98 8.88 3.89
N GLN A 95 -5.60 7.69 4.36
CA GLN A 95 -4.96 6.65 3.56
C GLN A 95 -5.97 5.72 2.87
N ASP A 96 -7.20 5.68 3.37
CA ASP A 96 -8.31 4.90 2.79
C ASP A 96 -9.43 5.86 2.35
N SER A 97 -9.61 6.01 1.05
CA SER A 97 -10.60 6.92 0.45
C SER A 97 -12.06 6.56 0.82
N ARG A 98 -12.32 5.30 1.20
CA ARG A 98 -13.65 4.85 1.67
C ARG A 98 -14.09 5.55 2.95
N LEU A 99 -13.15 6.12 3.70
CA LEU A 99 -13.38 6.87 4.94
C LEU A 99 -13.52 8.38 4.72
N LEU A 100 -13.64 8.85 3.47
CA LEU A 100 -13.68 10.28 3.12
C LEU A 100 -14.72 11.05 3.93
N SER A 101 -15.93 10.53 4.09
CA SER A 101 -16.98 11.20 4.83
C SER A 101 -16.65 11.40 6.33
N GLN A 102 -15.95 10.44 6.92
CA GLN A 102 -15.48 10.50 8.31
C GLN A 102 -14.30 11.46 8.43
N GLY A 103 -13.35 11.38 7.49
CA GLY A 103 -12.21 12.29 7.42
C GLY A 103 -12.64 13.76 7.32
N VAL A 104 -13.57 14.08 6.42
CA VAL A 104 -14.12 15.45 6.26
C VAL A 104 -14.80 15.93 7.54
N ARG A 105 -15.60 15.09 8.20
CA ARG A 105 -16.26 15.46 9.46
C ARG A 105 -15.25 15.75 10.58
N LEU A 106 -14.19 14.94 10.65
CA LEU A 106 -13.13 15.14 11.64
C LEU A 106 -12.33 16.42 11.33
N ALA A 107 -11.91 16.60 10.07
CA ALA A 107 -11.18 17.77 9.59
C ALA A 107 -11.94 19.06 9.86
N ARG A 108 -13.25 19.08 9.58
CA ARG A 108 -14.14 20.21 9.91
C ARG A 108 -14.18 20.53 11.39
N LYS A 109 -14.29 19.50 12.24
CA LYS A 109 -14.34 19.71 13.72
C LYS A 109 -13.00 20.19 14.27
N LEU A 110 -11.89 19.65 13.78
CA LEU A 110 -10.55 20.03 14.18
C LEU A 110 -10.09 21.34 13.51
N ARG A 111 -10.82 21.81 12.48
CA ARG A 111 -10.45 22.94 11.62
C ARG A 111 -9.07 22.77 11.01
N ARG A 112 -8.85 21.59 10.41
CA ARG A 112 -7.58 21.21 9.80
C ARG A 112 -7.75 20.79 8.36
N PRO A 113 -6.74 21.00 7.51
CA PRO A 113 -6.76 20.52 6.14
C PRO A 113 -6.76 19.01 6.08
N LEU A 114 -7.47 18.47 5.08
CA LEU A 114 -7.54 17.06 4.77
C LEU A 114 -6.84 16.79 3.44
N ILE A 115 -6.06 15.75 3.42
CA ILE A 115 -5.49 15.14 2.22
C ILE A 115 -6.03 13.72 2.13
N VAL A 116 -6.27 13.23 0.93
CA VAL A 116 -6.73 11.86 0.70
C VAL A 116 -5.81 11.15 -0.27
N SER A 117 -5.34 9.96 0.10
CA SER A 117 -4.67 9.03 -0.81
C SER A 117 -5.67 8.12 -1.51
N VAL A 118 -5.39 7.79 -2.77
CA VAL A 118 -6.16 6.88 -3.61
C VAL A 118 -5.20 5.83 -4.16
N GLY A 119 -5.39 4.59 -3.72
CA GLY A 119 -4.44 3.48 -3.96
C GLY A 119 -4.71 2.66 -5.21
N ASP A 120 -5.94 2.68 -5.74
CA ASP A 120 -6.31 1.91 -6.93
C ASP A 120 -7.46 2.54 -7.73
N HIS A 121 -7.77 1.93 -8.88
CA HIS A 121 -8.81 2.39 -9.80
C HIS A 121 -10.22 2.30 -9.20
N ALA A 122 -10.49 1.30 -8.34
CA ALA A 122 -11.79 1.13 -7.71
C ALA A 122 -12.04 2.23 -6.68
N GLU A 123 -11.02 2.55 -5.87
CA GLU A 123 -11.04 3.66 -4.94
C GLU A 123 -11.20 5.00 -5.67
N ALA A 124 -10.46 5.22 -6.76
CA ALA A 124 -10.55 6.43 -7.57
C ALA A 124 -11.97 6.63 -8.13
N SER A 125 -12.51 5.61 -8.77
CA SER A 125 -13.86 5.63 -9.37
C SER A 125 -14.97 5.77 -8.32
N ALA A 126 -14.76 5.22 -7.12
CA ALA A 126 -15.71 5.27 -6.01
C ALA A 126 -15.68 6.60 -5.24
N LEU A 127 -14.71 7.48 -5.51
CA LEU A 127 -14.53 8.73 -4.80
C LEU A 127 -15.72 9.67 -5.04
N GLN A 128 -16.65 9.75 -4.07
CA GLN A 128 -17.88 10.49 -4.20
C GLN A 128 -17.71 11.95 -3.71
N LEU A 129 -17.32 12.83 -4.61
CA LEU A 129 -17.16 14.28 -4.37
C LEU A 129 -18.39 15.03 -4.90
N ARG A 130 -19.55 14.82 -4.25
CA ARG A 130 -20.85 15.37 -4.71
C ARG A 130 -21.16 16.77 -4.18
N SER A 131 -20.45 17.22 -3.16
CA SER A 131 -20.66 18.53 -2.54
C SER A 131 -19.32 19.18 -2.18
N PRO A 132 -19.23 20.52 -2.12
CA PRO A 132 -18.02 21.20 -1.71
C PRO A 132 -17.51 20.72 -0.35
N MET A 133 -16.23 20.39 -0.29
CA MET A 133 -15.52 19.94 0.90
C MET A 133 -14.30 20.86 1.12
N PRO A 134 -14.52 22.05 1.70
CA PRO A 134 -13.46 23.06 1.81
C PRO A 134 -12.26 22.60 2.64
N GLU A 135 -12.45 21.56 3.45
CA GLU A 135 -11.39 20.92 4.23
C GLU A 135 -10.46 20.07 3.36
N LEU A 136 -10.98 19.45 2.28
CA LEU A 136 -10.19 18.62 1.36
C LEU A 136 -9.38 19.52 0.43
N LYS A 137 -8.06 19.47 0.58
CA LYS A 137 -7.12 20.35 -0.13
C LYS A 137 -6.35 19.63 -1.23
N ALA A 138 -6.03 18.37 -1.04
CA ALA A 138 -5.30 17.60 -2.03
C ALA A 138 -5.77 16.14 -2.11
N ILE A 139 -5.65 15.57 -3.30
CA ILE A 139 -5.82 14.15 -3.58
C ILE A 139 -4.49 13.63 -4.12
N ILE A 140 -3.94 12.60 -3.46
CA ILE A 140 -2.71 11.93 -3.85
C ILE A 140 -3.08 10.61 -4.52
N ALA A 141 -2.76 10.44 -5.79
CA ALA A 141 -2.92 9.18 -6.51
C ALA A 141 -1.57 8.45 -6.61
N VAL A 142 -1.59 7.12 -6.50
CA VAL A 142 -0.37 6.30 -6.57
C VAL A 142 0.23 6.16 -7.96
N SER A 143 -0.51 6.58 -9.01
CA SER A 143 -0.06 6.57 -10.41
C SER A 143 -0.93 7.48 -11.27
N ASP A 144 -0.43 7.85 -12.46
CA ASP A 144 -1.20 8.63 -13.45
C ASP A 144 -2.48 7.91 -13.86
N SER A 145 -2.44 6.58 -14.03
CA SER A 145 -3.62 5.79 -14.41
C SER A 145 -4.70 5.79 -13.33
N VAL A 146 -4.32 5.85 -12.05
CA VAL A 146 -5.28 6.00 -10.93
C VAL A 146 -5.82 7.42 -10.87
N GLN A 147 -4.97 8.42 -11.07
CA GLN A 147 -5.41 9.83 -11.09
C GLN A 147 -6.45 10.09 -12.18
N GLN A 148 -6.27 9.53 -13.37
CA GLN A 148 -7.19 9.65 -14.50
C GLN A 148 -8.58 9.02 -14.25
N GLN A 149 -8.70 8.14 -13.27
CA GLN A 149 -9.98 7.54 -12.88
C GLN A 149 -10.75 8.35 -11.83
N ILE A 150 -10.14 9.40 -11.27
CA ILE A 150 -10.83 10.30 -10.34
C ILE A 150 -11.88 11.07 -11.14
N PRO A 151 -13.18 11.02 -10.75
CA PRO A 151 -14.24 11.69 -11.49
C PRO A 151 -13.98 13.20 -11.61
N GLU A 152 -14.10 13.74 -12.80
CA GLU A 152 -14.06 15.18 -13.04
C GLU A 152 -15.43 15.79 -12.67
N THR A 153 -15.41 16.66 -11.70
CA THR A 153 -16.58 17.38 -11.21
C THR A 153 -16.16 18.79 -10.82
N SER A 154 -17.09 19.72 -10.75
CA SER A 154 -16.82 21.10 -10.27
C SER A 154 -16.17 21.13 -8.87
N VAL A 155 -16.33 20.09 -8.08
CA VAL A 155 -15.69 19.94 -6.76
C VAL A 155 -14.24 19.49 -6.92
N THR A 156 -13.98 18.50 -7.77
CA THR A 156 -12.63 17.98 -7.99
C THR A 156 -11.72 18.94 -8.75
N ASP A 157 -12.29 19.85 -9.55
CA ASP A 157 -11.53 20.85 -10.29
C ASP A 157 -10.88 21.89 -9.37
N SER A 158 -11.45 22.10 -8.18
CA SER A 158 -10.92 23.01 -7.17
C SER A 158 -9.93 22.35 -6.19
N ILE A 159 -9.71 21.05 -6.31
CA ILE A 159 -8.84 20.26 -5.42
C ILE A 159 -7.56 19.91 -6.17
N GLU A 160 -6.43 20.12 -5.52
CA GLU A 160 -5.14 19.74 -6.07
C GLU A 160 -5.02 18.22 -6.22
N LYS A 161 -4.66 17.75 -7.42
CA LYS A 161 -4.44 16.34 -7.71
C LYS A 161 -2.95 16.11 -7.97
N ARG A 162 -2.32 15.26 -7.18
CA ARG A 162 -0.89 14.91 -7.28
C ARG A 162 -0.70 13.44 -7.50
N VAL A 163 0.26 13.08 -8.34
CA VAL A 163 0.74 11.70 -8.45
C VAL A 163 2.00 11.56 -7.61
N ILE A 164 1.92 10.71 -6.59
CA ILE A 164 3.07 10.35 -5.76
C ILE A 164 3.24 8.83 -5.84
N LEU A 165 4.29 8.41 -6.52
CA LEU A 165 4.58 6.99 -6.66
C LEU A 165 4.93 6.36 -5.30
N PRO A 166 4.46 5.14 -5.00
CA PRO A 166 4.81 4.42 -3.78
C PRO A 166 6.31 4.33 -3.56
N GLY A 167 6.73 4.46 -2.31
CA GLY A 167 8.11 4.23 -1.90
C GLY A 167 8.32 2.82 -1.39
N VAL A 168 9.40 2.16 -1.83
CA VAL A 168 9.83 0.86 -1.34
C VAL A 168 11.23 0.95 -0.74
N PHE A 169 11.49 0.11 0.25
CA PHE A 169 12.83 -0.03 0.81
C PHE A 169 13.67 -0.90 -0.13
N VAL A 170 14.76 -0.33 -0.65
CA VAL A 170 15.69 -1.07 -1.50
C VAL A 170 16.95 -1.35 -0.69
N PRO A 171 17.20 -2.60 -0.28
CA PRO A 171 18.43 -2.95 0.46
C PRO A 171 19.65 -2.81 -0.42
N ASP A 172 20.83 -2.75 0.22
CA ASP A 172 22.11 -2.82 -0.50
C ASP A 172 22.26 -4.16 -1.21
N GLU A 173 22.91 -4.15 -2.38
CA GLU A 173 23.07 -5.35 -3.22
C GLU A 173 23.70 -6.53 -2.48
N ALA A 174 24.65 -6.24 -1.59
CA ALA A 174 25.33 -7.25 -0.77
C ALA A 174 24.43 -7.98 0.25
N CYS A 175 23.20 -7.47 0.48
CA CYS A 175 22.26 -8.02 1.46
C CYS A 175 21.15 -8.86 0.83
N VAL A 176 21.18 -9.07 -0.49
CA VAL A 176 20.12 -9.80 -1.20
C VAL A 176 20.71 -11.07 -1.82
N ASP A 177 20.18 -12.21 -1.41
CA ASP A 177 20.54 -13.48 -2.02
C ASP A 177 20.14 -13.50 -3.49
N ALA A 178 21.03 -13.98 -4.36
CA ALA A 178 20.75 -14.08 -5.78
C ALA A 178 19.58 -15.06 -6.02
N PRO A 179 18.58 -14.70 -6.84
CA PRO A 179 17.50 -15.61 -7.16
C PRO A 179 18.05 -16.79 -7.97
N LEU A 180 17.48 -17.97 -7.75
CA LEU A 180 17.78 -19.23 -8.46
C LEU A 180 19.25 -19.70 -8.31
N ASP A 181 19.93 -19.34 -7.23
CA ASP A 181 21.36 -19.65 -7.04
C ASP A 181 21.61 -20.92 -6.23
N ASP A 182 20.65 -21.40 -5.50
CA ASP A 182 20.78 -22.54 -4.61
C ASP A 182 20.54 -23.89 -5.30
N ASP A 183 21.09 -24.96 -4.75
CA ASP A 183 20.82 -26.34 -5.15
C ASP A 183 19.42 -26.83 -4.70
N ARG A 184 18.64 -25.97 -4.03
CA ARG A 184 17.25 -26.26 -3.62
C ARG A 184 16.27 -26.09 -4.77
N PRO A 185 15.09 -26.73 -4.71
CA PRO A 185 14.02 -26.46 -5.68
C PRO A 185 13.63 -24.98 -5.66
N PRO A 186 13.58 -24.32 -6.83
CA PRO A 186 13.17 -22.93 -6.93
C PRO A 186 11.79 -22.67 -6.31
N VAL A 187 11.64 -21.51 -5.67
CA VAL A 187 10.40 -21.07 -5.06
C VAL A 187 9.71 -20.04 -5.94
N VAL A 188 8.53 -20.37 -6.45
CA VAL A 188 7.68 -19.46 -7.21
C VAL A 188 6.56 -18.98 -6.28
N GLY A 189 6.41 -17.67 -6.16
CA GLY A 189 5.49 -17.11 -5.17
C GLY A 189 4.63 -15.98 -5.67
N MET A 190 3.51 -15.76 -4.99
CA MET A 190 2.65 -14.57 -5.11
C MET A 190 2.22 -14.08 -3.75
N ALA A 191 1.91 -12.78 -3.64
CA ALA A 191 1.42 -12.19 -2.39
C ALA A 191 0.30 -11.18 -2.64
N GLY A 192 -0.66 -11.15 -1.71
CA GLY A 192 -1.76 -10.20 -1.70
C GLY A 192 -3.06 -10.79 -1.19
N PRO A 193 -4.14 -9.99 -1.15
CA PRO A 193 -5.46 -10.50 -0.77
C PRO A 193 -5.90 -11.67 -1.66
N LEU A 194 -6.44 -12.73 -1.04
CA LEU A 194 -6.96 -13.89 -1.78
C LEU A 194 -8.39 -13.60 -2.28
N GLU A 195 -8.45 -12.72 -3.28
CA GLU A 195 -9.64 -12.27 -3.99
C GLU A 195 -9.56 -12.70 -5.46
N ILE A 196 -10.70 -12.92 -6.11
CA ILE A 196 -10.78 -13.36 -7.51
C ILE A 196 -9.93 -12.46 -8.43
N VAL A 197 -10.00 -11.14 -8.22
CA VAL A 197 -9.28 -10.14 -9.03
C VAL A 197 -7.76 -10.23 -8.93
N LYS A 198 -7.21 -10.94 -7.93
CA LYS A 198 -5.76 -11.16 -7.77
C LYS A 198 -5.24 -12.37 -8.53
N GLY A 199 -6.12 -13.18 -9.12
CA GLY A 199 -5.76 -14.19 -10.11
C GLY A 199 -5.03 -15.42 -9.57
N ALA A 200 -5.10 -15.72 -8.25
CA ALA A 200 -4.41 -16.86 -7.64
C ALA A 200 -4.76 -18.21 -8.29
N ALA A 201 -5.97 -18.37 -8.81
CA ALA A 201 -6.35 -19.57 -9.53
C ALA A 201 -5.55 -19.75 -10.84
N PHE A 202 -5.26 -18.67 -11.56
CA PHE A 202 -4.41 -18.73 -12.77
C PHE A 202 -2.96 -19.04 -12.42
N PHE A 203 -2.47 -18.52 -11.31
CA PHE A 203 -1.15 -18.85 -10.77
C PHE A 203 -1.01 -20.34 -10.45
N LEU A 204 -1.95 -20.93 -9.73
CA LEU A 204 -1.92 -22.38 -9.42
C LEU A 204 -1.94 -23.24 -10.71
N ARG A 205 -2.78 -22.87 -11.69
CA ARG A 205 -2.79 -23.58 -12.99
C ARG A 205 -1.48 -23.42 -13.75
N ALA A 206 -0.84 -22.24 -13.68
CA ALA A 206 0.47 -22.04 -14.28
C ALA A 206 1.54 -22.90 -13.60
N CYS A 207 1.58 -22.92 -12.26
CA CYS A 207 2.52 -23.76 -11.53
C CYS A 207 2.32 -25.26 -11.81
N HIS A 208 1.09 -25.72 -11.95
CA HIS A 208 0.80 -27.10 -12.36
C HIS A 208 1.43 -27.42 -13.73
N ARG A 209 1.25 -26.54 -14.73
CA ARG A 209 1.88 -26.70 -16.06
C ARG A 209 3.41 -26.71 -16.00
N VAL A 210 4.01 -25.91 -15.15
CA VAL A 210 5.47 -25.88 -14.93
C VAL A 210 5.95 -27.24 -14.41
N ILE A 211 5.19 -27.83 -13.48
CA ILE A 211 5.51 -29.16 -12.93
C ILE A 211 5.30 -30.28 -13.95
N GLU A 212 4.20 -30.22 -14.74
CA GLU A 212 3.95 -31.16 -15.86
C GLU A 212 5.06 -31.10 -16.92
N ALA A 213 5.66 -29.90 -17.13
CA ALA A 213 6.82 -29.74 -18.02
C ALA A 213 8.14 -30.28 -17.42
N GLY A 214 8.09 -30.91 -16.24
CA GLY A 214 9.23 -31.58 -15.61
C GLY A 214 10.06 -30.70 -14.66
N HIS A 215 9.64 -29.47 -14.38
CA HIS A 215 10.35 -28.57 -13.45
C HIS A 215 9.95 -28.85 -12.01
N ASN A 216 10.94 -29.06 -11.15
CA ASN A 216 10.73 -29.27 -9.70
C ASN A 216 10.73 -27.91 -8.96
N ILE A 217 9.53 -27.36 -8.72
CA ILE A 217 9.38 -26.08 -8.00
C ILE A 217 8.63 -26.24 -6.67
N ARG A 218 8.84 -25.29 -5.76
CA ARG A 218 7.97 -25.03 -4.60
C ARG A 218 7.10 -23.84 -4.89
N ILE A 219 5.89 -23.83 -4.33
CA ILE A 219 4.88 -22.80 -4.55
C ILE A 219 4.55 -22.17 -3.22
N VAL A 220 4.57 -20.84 -3.15
CA VAL A 220 4.22 -20.13 -1.93
C VAL A 220 3.21 -19.02 -2.26
N ILE A 221 2.09 -19.02 -1.52
CA ILE A 221 1.06 -17.98 -1.61
C ILE A 221 0.96 -17.30 -0.26
N ALA A 222 1.23 -15.99 -0.20
CA ALA A 222 1.10 -15.21 1.00
C ALA A 222 -0.13 -14.30 0.95
N GLY A 223 -0.92 -14.35 2.01
CA GLY A 223 -2.11 -13.53 2.17
C GLY A 223 -3.32 -14.32 2.60
N SER A 224 -4.39 -13.60 2.91
CA SER A 224 -5.69 -14.14 3.32
C SER A 224 -6.81 -13.54 2.48
N GLY A 225 -7.97 -14.18 2.47
CA GLY A 225 -9.14 -13.67 1.74
C GLY A 225 -10.19 -14.73 1.46
N PRO A 226 -11.34 -14.32 0.90
CA PRO A 226 -12.50 -15.20 0.70
C PRO A 226 -12.21 -16.39 -0.21
N GLU A 227 -11.22 -16.29 -1.12
CA GLU A 227 -10.89 -17.35 -2.06
C GLU A 227 -9.99 -18.46 -1.49
N GLU A 228 -9.49 -18.33 -0.25
CA GLU A 228 -8.52 -19.29 0.31
C GLU A 228 -9.01 -20.73 0.25
N ARG A 229 -10.27 -20.97 0.64
CA ARG A 229 -10.86 -22.31 0.63
C ARG A 229 -10.95 -22.89 -0.77
N SER A 230 -11.40 -22.09 -1.74
CA SER A 230 -11.51 -22.52 -3.15
C SER A 230 -10.14 -22.78 -3.77
N LEU A 231 -9.14 -21.99 -3.42
CA LEU A 231 -7.75 -22.17 -3.87
C LEU A 231 -7.12 -23.44 -3.30
N ARG A 232 -7.38 -23.78 -2.03
CA ARG A 232 -6.94 -25.04 -1.43
C ARG A 232 -7.58 -26.26 -2.13
N HIS A 233 -8.86 -26.19 -2.48
CA HIS A 233 -9.53 -27.25 -3.25
C HIS A 233 -8.96 -27.35 -4.68
N LEU A 234 -8.73 -26.23 -5.34
CA LEU A 234 -8.09 -26.21 -6.67
C LEU A 234 -6.67 -26.81 -6.61
N ALA A 235 -5.87 -26.45 -5.61
CA ALA A 235 -4.53 -27.01 -5.43
C ALA A 235 -4.56 -28.52 -5.24
N ALA A 236 -5.53 -29.05 -4.47
CA ALA A 236 -5.70 -30.49 -4.29
C ALA A 236 -6.08 -31.18 -5.61
N SER A 237 -7.00 -30.60 -6.40
CA SER A 237 -7.40 -31.15 -7.71
C SER A 237 -6.30 -31.11 -8.78
N LEU A 238 -5.31 -30.22 -8.60
CA LEU A 238 -4.12 -30.10 -9.44
C LEU A 238 -2.90 -30.87 -8.86
N GLU A 239 -3.08 -31.67 -7.81
CA GLU A 239 -2.03 -32.44 -7.13
C GLU A 239 -0.86 -31.58 -6.62
N LEU A 240 -1.10 -30.29 -6.29
CA LEU A 240 -0.08 -29.36 -5.81
C LEU A 240 0.12 -29.37 -4.29
N SER A 241 -0.72 -30.06 -3.52
CA SER A 241 -0.78 -29.95 -2.05
C SER A 241 0.58 -30.19 -1.35
N GLN A 242 1.43 -31.06 -1.88
CA GLN A 242 2.74 -31.36 -1.33
C GLN A 242 3.83 -30.32 -1.68
N ARG A 243 3.54 -29.42 -2.61
CA ARG A 243 4.48 -28.42 -3.13
C ARG A 243 4.04 -26.98 -2.81
N LEU A 244 2.81 -26.82 -2.31
CA LEU A 244 2.20 -25.51 -2.03
C LEU A 244 2.18 -25.22 -0.54
N THR A 245 2.65 -24.03 -0.19
CA THR A 245 2.54 -23.47 1.15
C THR A 245 1.70 -22.19 1.09
N PHE A 246 0.67 -22.12 1.92
CA PHE A 246 -0.01 -20.87 2.23
C PHE A 246 0.63 -20.25 3.46
N VAL A 247 1.00 -18.99 3.33
CA VAL A 247 1.58 -18.18 4.40
C VAL A 247 0.55 -17.17 4.85
N ASP A 248 0.11 -17.32 6.10
CA ASP A 248 -0.80 -16.37 6.74
C ASP A 248 -0.03 -15.12 7.20
N GLY A 249 -0.79 -14.08 7.61
CA GLY A 249 -0.22 -12.86 8.19
C GLY A 249 0.68 -13.15 9.41
N GLY A 250 1.53 -12.17 9.77
CA GLY A 250 2.49 -12.29 10.87
C GLY A 250 3.91 -12.67 10.44
N VAL A 251 4.10 -13.03 9.16
CA VAL A 251 5.43 -13.20 8.58
C VAL A 251 5.95 -11.86 8.07
N SER A 252 7.23 -11.60 8.26
CA SER A 252 7.87 -10.42 7.65
C SER A 252 7.72 -10.47 6.13
N MET A 253 7.17 -9.41 5.54
CA MET A 253 7.04 -9.27 4.09
C MET A 253 8.39 -9.41 3.40
N THR A 254 9.41 -8.77 3.94
CA THR A 254 10.78 -8.87 3.44
C THR A 254 11.28 -10.31 3.52
N GLY A 255 11.05 -10.99 4.64
CA GLY A 255 11.43 -12.40 4.81
C GLY A 255 10.72 -13.32 3.82
N TYR A 256 9.41 -13.09 3.61
CA TYR A 256 8.64 -13.83 2.60
C TYR A 256 9.20 -13.62 1.19
N LEU A 257 9.38 -12.36 0.76
CA LEU A 257 9.88 -12.04 -0.58
C LEU A 257 11.33 -12.47 -0.78
N SER A 258 12.15 -12.45 0.26
CA SER A 258 13.53 -12.97 0.19
C SER A 258 13.57 -14.48 -0.02
N ALA A 259 12.57 -15.21 0.46
CA ALA A 259 12.47 -16.66 0.27
C ALA A 259 11.98 -17.09 -1.13
N ILE A 260 11.52 -16.14 -1.95
CA ILE A 260 11.00 -16.39 -3.31
C ILE A 260 12.11 -16.18 -4.35
N ASP A 261 12.18 -17.07 -5.34
CA ASP A 261 13.08 -16.93 -6.48
C ASP A 261 12.42 -16.21 -7.67
N ILE A 262 11.11 -16.43 -7.90
CA ILE A 262 10.33 -15.77 -8.95
C ILE A 262 9.02 -15.28 -8.32
N PHE A 263 8.76 -13.99 -8.44
CA PHE A 263 7.51 -13.39 -7.98
C PHE A 263 6.50 -13.26 -9.13
N CYS A 264 5.27 -13.72 -8.92
CA CYS A 264 4.18 -13.63 -9.88
C CYS A 264 3.07 -12.69 -9.38
N LEU A 265 2.60 -11.80 -10.26
CA LEU A 265 1.44 -10.92 -10.03
C LEU A 265 0.38 -11.17 -11.12
N PRO A 266 -0.41 -12.25 -11.02
CA PRO A 266 -1.34 -12.68 -12.08
C PRO A 266 -2.70 -11.98 -12.01
N SER A 267 -2.71 -10.72 -11.56
CA SER A 267 -3.92 -9.95 -11.30
C SER A 267 -4.77 -9.71 -12.56
N LEU A 268 -6.09 -9.71 -12.38
CA LEU A 268 -7.05 -9.32 -13.42
C LEU A 268 -7.27 -7.80 -13.42
N GLN A 269 -7.13 -7.20 -12.26
CA GLN A 269 -7.16 -5.76 -12.05
C GLN A 269 -6.10 -5.39 -10.99
N GLN A 270 -5.36 -4.33 -11.25
CA GLN A 270 -4.31 -3.88 -10.35
C GLN A 270 -4.14 -2.37 -10.46
N GLY A 271 -3.98 -1.69 -9.32
CA GLY A 271 -3.43 -0.35 -9.31
C GLY A 271 -1.96 -0.39 -9.75
N LEU A 272 -1.05 0.06 -8.92
CA LEU A 272 0.37 -0.01 -9.28
C LEU A 272 1.04 -1.36 -8.95
N GLY A 273 0.51 -2.09 -7.97
CA GLY A 273 1.10 -3.38 -7.58
C GLY A 273 2.26 -3.24 -6.58
N VAL A 274 1.99 -2.70 -5.39
CA VAL A 274 3.02 -2.48 -4.36
C VAL A 274 3.83 -3.74 -4.07
N MET A 275 3.19 -4.91 -4.01
CA MET A 275 3.90 -6.19 -3.78
C MET A 275 4.90 -6.52 -4.90
N MET A 276 4.59 -6.14 -6.13
CA MET A 276 5.50 -6.24 -7.26
C MET A 276 6.72 -5.33 -7.06
N LEU A 277 6.48 -4.08 -6.66
CA LEU A 277 7.57 -3.12 -6.38
C LEU A 277 8.48 -3.63 -5.25
N GLU A 278 7.91 -4.22 -4.20
CA GLU A 278 8.65 -4.85 -3.10
C GLU A 278 9.53 -6.02 -3.59
N ALA A 279 8.97 -6.88 -4.43
CA ALA A 279 9.73 -7.99 -5.01
C ALA A 279 10.87 -7.48 -5.89
N MET A 280 10.61 -6.48 -6.73
CA MET A 280 11.65 -5.83 -7.55
C MET A 280 12.74 -5.17 -6.69
N ALA A 281 12.35 -4.50 -5.58
CA ALA A 281 13.31 -3.87 -4.67
C ALA A 281 14.25 -4.88 -4.02
N LEU A 282 13.76 -6.10 -3.77
CA LEU A 282 14.54 -7.22 -3.24
C LEU A 282 15.25 -8.03 -4.35
N GLY A 283 15.35 -7.50 -5.56
CA GLY A 283 16.05 -8.17 -6.66
C GLY A 283 15.41 -9.50 -7.07
N ARG A 284 14.08 -9.62 -6.95
CA ARG A 284 13.35 -10.80 -7.45
C ARG A 284 12.87 -10.54 -8.87
N PRO A 285 13.10 -11.47 -9.82
CA PRO A 285 12.51 -11.37 -11.14
C PRO A 285 10.98 -11.47 -11.01
N VAL A 286 10.28 -10.57 -11.70
CA VAL A 286 8.83 -10.44 -11.63
C VAL A 286 8.18 -10.82 -12.95
N ILE A 287 7.11 -11.60 -12.86
CA ILE A 287 6.19 -11.88 -13.98
C ILE A 287 4.81 -11.33 -13.57
N ALA A 288 4.24 -10.41 -14.35
CA ALA A 288 2.97 -9.79 -14.01
C ALA A 288 2.01 -9.74 -15.18
N SER A 289 0.71 -9.78 -14.89
CA SER A 289 -0.31 -9.48 -15.89
C SER A 289 -0.24 -8.01 -16.32
N GLY A 290 -0.33 -7.75 -17.63
CA GLY A 290 -0.28 -6.41 -18.21
C GLY A 290 -1.56 -5.61 -17.97
N VAL A 291 -1.90 -5.31 -16.71
CA VAL A 291 -3.12 -4.60 -16.32
C VAL A 291 -2.83 -3.37 -15.45
N GLY A 292 -3.64 -2.34 -15.61
CA GLY A 292 -3.60 -1.12 -14.77
C GLY A 292 -2.21 -0.48 -14.74
N GLY A 293 -1.75 -0.09 -13.56
CA GLY A 293 -0.46 0.58 -13.37
C GLY A 293 0.77 -0.31 -13.57
N VAL A 294 0.61 -1.65 -13.71
CA VAL A 294 1.73 -2.56 -13.97
C VAL A 294 2.51 -2.16 -15.23
N VAL A 295 1.78 -1.82 -16.31
CA VAL A 295 2.38 -1.45 -17.60
C VAL A 295 3.11 -0.11 -17.59
N SER A 296 2.92 0.73 -16.56
CA SER A 296 3.69 1.97 -16.38
C SER A 296 5.02 1.75 -15.66
N VAL A 297 5.21 0.57 -15.07
CA VAL A 297 6.42 0.18 -14.34
C VAL A 297 7.24 -0.85 -15.09
N LEU A 298 6.60 -1.93 -15.53
CA LEU A 298 7.28 -3.02 -16.21
C LEU A 298 7.47 -2.74 -17.70
N GLN A 299 8.66 -3.06 -18.17
CA GLN A 299 9.02 -3.16 -19.58
C GLN A 299 9.34 -4.62 -19.84
N ASP A 300 8.52 -5.28 -20.70
CA ASP A 300 8.59 -6.70 -20.94
C ASP A 300 9.99 -7.13 -21.39
N GLY A 301 10.51 -8.14 -20.72
CA GLY A 301 11.84 -8.69 -20.96
C GLY A 301 13.01 -7.78 -20.56
N ILE A 302 12.80 -6.60 -19.96
CA ILE A 302 13.87 -5.69 -19.52
C ILE A 302 13.97 -5.70 -17.98
N ASN A 303 12.95 -5.25 -17.28
CA ASN A 303 12.92 -5.14 -15.82
C ASN A 303 11.86 -6.01 -15.14
N GLY A 304 11.18 -6.83 -15.93
CA GLY A 304 10.17 -7.79 -15.58
C GLY A 304 9.63 -8.47 -16.82
N MET A 305 8.69 -9.38 -16.65
CA MET A 305 8.00 -10.04 -17.74
C MET A 305 6.51 -9.75 -17.67
N ILE A 306 5.89 -9.48 -18.81
CA ILE A 306 4.46 -9.19 -18.93
C ILE A 306 3.75 -10.34 -19.62
N VAL A 307 2.61 -10.74 -19.06
CA VAL A 307 1.72 -11.76 -19.66
C VAL A 307 0.30 -11.21 -19.80
N PRO A 308 -0.51 -11.75 -20.71
CA PRO A 308 -1.93 -11.41 -20.77
C PRO A 308 -2.64 -11.79 -19.45
N PRO A 309 -3.64 -11.01 -18.99
CA PRO A 309 -4.46 -11.39 -17.85
C PRO A 309 -5.25 -12.67 -18.14
N SER A 310 -5.52 -13.46 -17.12
CA SER A 310 -6.25 -14.75 -17.22
C SER A 310 -5.54 -15.84 -18.04
N ASP A 311 -4.27 -15.67 -18.36
CA ASP A 311 -3.52 -16.62 -19.19
C ASP A 311 -2.48 -17.40 -18.35
N SER A 312 -2.94 -18.55 -17.82
CA SER A 312 -2.07 -19.45 -17.06
C SER A 312 -1.00 -20.13 -17.92
N ARG A 313 -1.20 -20.23 -19.25
CA ARG A 313 -0.21 -20.82 -20.17
C ARG A 313 0.96 -19.86 -20.37
N SER A 314 0.69 -18.64 -20.78
CA SER A 314 1.74 -17.62 -20.92
C SER A 314 2.51 -17.39 -19.61
N LEU A 315 1.82 -17.42 -18.46
CA LEU A 315 2.47 -17.33 -17.16
C LEU A 315 3.40 -18.53 -16.92
N ALA A 316 2.97 -19.76 -17.23
CA ALA A 316 3.83 -20.94 -17.10
C ALA A 316 5.05 -20.87 -18.03
N ASP A 317 4.84 -20.48 -19.30
CA ASP A 317 5.93 -20.36 -20.28
C ASP A 317 7.00 -19.35 -19.81
N LYS A 318 6.59 -18.22 -19.20
CA LYS A 318 7.53 -17.23 -18.64
C LYS A 318 8.24 -17.72 -17.37
N ILE A 319 7.57 -18.49 -16.52
CA ILE A 319 8.23 -19.14 -15.37
C ILE A 319 9.30 -20.10 -15.88
N ILE A 320 8.98 -20.97 -16.85
CA ILE A 320 9.90 -21.94 -17.44
C ILE A 320 11.10 -21.22 -18.08
N GLU A 321 10.88 -20.14 -18.82
CA GLU A 321 11.94 -19.32 -19.42
C GLU A 321 12.95 -18.86 -18.37
N LEU A 322 12.50 -18.33 -17.23
CA LEU A 322 13.38 -17.88 -16.15
C LEU A 322 14.09 -19.04 -15.43
N LEU A 323 13.41 -20.17 -15.23
CA LEU A 323 14.01 -21.36 -14.62
C LEU A 323 15.14 -21.96 -15.49
N GLN A 324 14.98 -21.91 -16.80
CA GLN A 324 15.95 -22.43 -17.78
C GLN A 324 17.11 -21.47 -18.04
N ASN A 325 16.90 -20.16 -17.83
CA ASN A 325 17.92 -19.14 -18.10
C ASN A 325 18.13 -18.25 -16.87
N ARG A 326 18.94 -18.73 -15.93
CA ARG A 326 19.26 -18.05 -14.67
C ARG A 326 19.92 -16.69 -14.88
N ASP A 327 20.80 -16.56 -15.89
CA ASP A 327 21.45 -15.28 -16.19
C ASP A 327 20.43 -14.24 -16.65
N ARG A 328 19.46 -14.64 -17.44
CA ARG A 328 18.35 -13.79 -17.84
C ARG A 328 17.50 -13.35 -16.66
N ALA A 329 17.19 -14.29 -15.76
CA ALA A 329 16.44 -13.99 -14.53
C ALA A 329 17.19 -12.95 -13.68
N ARG A 330 18.49 -13.11 -13.49
CA ARG A 330 19.34 -12.16 -12.75
C ARG A 330 19.40 -10.78 -13.41
N GLN A 331 19.56 -10.72 -14.73
CA GLN A 331 19.55 -9.46 -15.48
C GLN A 331 18.24 -8.68 -15.29
N ILE A 332 17.10 -9.35 -15.43
CA ILE A 332 15.78 -8.76 -15.21
C ILE A 332 15.62 -8.28 -13.78
N ALA A 333 16.04 -9.08 -12.79
CA ALA A 333 15.97 -8.75 -11.38
C ALA A 333 16.83 -7.50 -11.04
N LEU A 334 18.06 -7.43 -11.53
CA LEU A 334 18.94 -6.27 -11.35
C LEU A 334 18.37 -5.01 -11.98
N ALA A 335 17.87 -5.10 -13.22
CA ALA A 335 17.23 -3.96 -13.89
C ALA A 335 15.98 -3.48 -13.12
N GLY A 336 15.18 -4.43 -12.60
CA GLY A 336 14.04 -4.13 -11.73
C GLY A 336 14.45 -3.41 -10.45
N GLN A 337 15.45 -3.93 -9.74
CA GLN A 337 15.97 -3.32 -8.51
C GLN A 337 16.54 -1.92 -8.76
N GLN A 338 17.28 -1.73 -9.85
CA GLN A 338 17.80 -0.42 -10.23
C GLN A 338 16.70 0.59 -10.50
N LEU A 339 15.62 0.20 -11.17
CA LEU A 339 14.44 1.05 -11.35
C LEU A 339 13.82 1.46 -10.01
N MET A 340 13.74 0.53 -9.03
CA MET A 340 13.22 0.83 -7.69
C MET A 340 14.05 1.88 -6.99
N ARG A 341 15.40 1.78 -7.03
CA ARG A 341 16.29 2.79 -6.46
C ARG A 341 16.11 4.16 -7.09
N GLN A 342 15.94 4.22 -8.40
CA GLN A 342 15.86 5.49 -9.13
C GLN A 342 14.51 6.18 -8.99
N ARG A 343 13.39 5.44 -8.99
CA ARG A 343 12.04 6.02 -9.12
C ARG A 343 11.10 5.74 -7.97
N PHE A 344 11.35 4.71 -7.19
CA PHE A 344 10.42 4.21 -6.18
C PHE A 344 11.04 4.17 -4.77
N SER A 345 12.04 5.03 -4.49
CA SER A 345 12.66 5.08 -3.18
C SER A 345 11.70 5.64 -2.12
N GLU A 346 11.81 5.12 -0.90
CA GLU A 346 11.02 5.57 0.25
C GLU A 346 11.26 7.07 0.56
N GLU A 347 12.52 7.51 0.45
CA GLU A 347 12.90 8.91 0.71
C GLU A 347 12.23 9.87 -0.29
N ARG A 348 12.20 9.52 -1.58
CA ARG A 348 11.52 10.33 -2.59
C ARG A 348 10.01 10.45 -2.30
N MET A 349 9.34 9.33 -2.01
CA MET A 349 7.92 9.35 -1.65
C MET A 349 7.68 10.27 -0.44
N LEU A 350 8.53 10.16 0.57
CA LEU A 350 8.42 10.97 1.79
C LEU A 350 8.59 12.46 1.49
N ASP A 351 9.60 12.83 0.69
CA ASP A 351 9.83 14.22 0.31
C ASP A 351 8.67 14.80 -0.51
N ASP A 352 8.13 14.02 -1.46
CA ASP A 352 6.97 14.41 -2.27
C ASP A 352 5.71 14.63 -1.38
N VAL A 353 5.45 13.74 -0.42
CA VAL A 353 4.32 13.87 0.52
C VAL A 353 4.51 15.08 1.45
N LEU A 354 5.72 15.29 1.96
CA LEU A 354 6.02 16.45 2.81
C LEU A 354 5.85 17.78 2.06
N ASN A 355 6.15 17.82 0.77
CA ASN A 355 5.90 19.01 -0.05
C ASN A 355 4.39 19.31 -0.13
N VAL A 356 3.56 18.28 -0.37
CA VAL A 356 2.10 18.48 -0.35
C VAL A 356 1.60 18.95 1.02
N TYR A 357 2.14 18.41 2.12
CA TYR A 357 1.74 18.85 3.46
C TYR A 357 2.05 20.32 3.71
N ARG A 358 3.23 20.80 3.28
CA ARG A 358 3.65 22.20 3.41
C ARG A 358 2.75 23.12 2.59
N GLU A 359 2.55 22.80 1.31
CA GLU A 359 1.69 23.59 0.41
C GLU A 359 0.26 23.70 0.95
N VAL A 360 -0.29 22.60 1.44
CA VAL A 360 -1.64 22.57 2.01
C VAL A 360 -1.73 23.35 3.32
N GLN A 361 -0.70 23.32 4.15
CA GLN A 361 -0.65 24.11 5.39
C GLN A 361 -0.53 25.61 5.13
N GLU A 362 0.33 26.02 4.19
CA GLU A 362 0.52 27.41 3.80
C GLU A 362 -0.74 28.02 3.17
N ALA A 363 -1.51 27.21 2.44
CA ALA A 363 -2.78 27.63 1.85
C ALA A 363 -3.92 27.84 2.87
N MET A 364 -3.73 27.44 4.14
CA MET A 364 -4.72 27.68 5.19
C MET A 364 -4.51 29.07 5.81
N PRO A 365 -5.57 29.88 5.95
CA PRO A 365 -5.47 31.11 6.71
C PRO A 365 -5.09 30.77 8.16
N ILE A 366 -4.10 31.48 8.70
CA ILE A 366 -3.71 31.37 10.12
C ILE A 366 -4.95 31.73 10.94
N LEU A 367 -5.64 30.72 11.45
CA LEU A 367 -6.74 30.98 12.38
C LEU A 367 -6.14 31.47 13.69
N PRO A 368 -6.58 32.63 14.22
CA PRO A 368 -6.09 33.12 15.49
C PRO A 368 -6.31 32.03 16.56
N GLU A 369 -5.31 31.84 17.39
CA GLU A 369 -5.43 30.93 18.54
C GLU A 369 -6.71 31.28 19.31
N PRO A 370 -7.51 30.27 19.73
CA PRO A 370 -8.61 30.57 20.62
C PRO A 370 -8.03 31.20 21.87
N VAL A 371 -8.38 32.46 22.11
CA VAL A 371 -8.01 33.18 23.32
C VAL A 371 -8.53 32.32 24.48
N VAL A 372 -7.63 31.68 25.20
CA VAL A 372 -7.94 31.04 26.48
C VAL A 372 -8.28 32.18 27.43
N VAL A 373 -9.57 32.51 27.55
CA VAL A 373 -10.06 33.39 28.57
C VAL A 373 -9.87 32.65 29.89
N ALA A 374 -8.75 32.89 30.52
CA ALA A 374 -8.52 32.47 31.89
C ALA A 374 -9.53 33.22 32.78
N GLY A 375 -10.40 32.47 33.44
CA GLY A 375 -11.19 32.98 34.54
C GLY A 375 -12.69 33.05 34.29
N ARG A 376 -13.39 31.96 34.58
CA ARG A 376 -14.62 31.96 35.39
C ARG A 376 -14.71 30.65 36.15
N THR A 377 -14.13 30.61 37.31
CA THR A 377 -14.59 29.79 38.42
C THR A 377 -16.07 30.16 38.70
N THR A 378 -17.00 29.33 38.28
CA THR A 378 -18.35 29.35 38.88
C THR A 378 -18.45 28.15 39.81
N ALA A 379 -18.51 28.51 41.06
CA ALA A 379 -18.90 27.67 42.18
C ALA A 379 -20.29 27.04 41.96
N GLY A 380 -20.42 25.80 42.41
CA GLY A 380 -21.59 25.24 43.07
C GLY A 380 -22.79 24.92 42.20
N TRP A 381 -23.03 23.60 42.02
CA TRP A 381 -24.37 23.07 42.13
C TRP A 381 -24.30 21.77 42.93
N HIS A 382 -25.13 21.73 43.98
CA HIS A 382 -25.39 20.59 44.87
C HIS A 382 -25.98 19.40 44.11
#